data_202ffccf3eb0ca5d7c853dfbddccb15f
#
_entry.id   202ffccf3eb0ca5d7c853dfbddccb15f
#
_cell.length_a   1.000
_cell.length_b   1.000
_cell.length_c   1.000
_cell.angle_alpha   90.00
_cell.angle_beta   90.00
_cell.angle_gamma   90.00
#
_symmetry.space_group_name_H-M   'P 1'
#
loop_
_entity.id
_entity.type
_entity.pdbx_description
1 polymer ?
#
loop_
_entity_poly.entity_id
_entity_poly.type
_entity_poly.pdbx_seq_one_letter_code
_entity_poly.pdbx_strand_id
1 'polypeptide(L)'
;MFLKAALISGAGVSAGAFSTPEALAAPGKMIATKGMKIGVVLETLSHPLIKYWGDECARQGAGFGMDVSVQDGERNVQKQTSQVEAFISQGVNFIVLQATDAAGLSPAVKKAEQNGIPVITLNQDVAAAHTGFVGMGHYTMGVQVAQGIAEQLGDKGKIVVIEGVQGTGANIQRMAGFNDELKKHPGLVVVANQSAAFDRKKGHDVFQTILQGQPEINAVFGVNDEMALGAAQAAVEANRRQGIRFWGADGELDMFKGIKSGLVDGVSAIAANAVPDTVMNLGSWLMTAGVKGGMYAGKVELPPYIVTSANIDSVPWPAA
;
A
#
# COMPACT_ATOMS: atom_id res chain seq x y z
N MET A 1 -3.91 9.61 -24.53
CA MET A 1 -4.12 11.03 -24.19
C MET A 1 -3.17 11.36 -23.03
N PHE A 2 -2.17 12.19 -23.27
CA PHE A 2 -0.97 12.32 -22.42
C PHE A 2 -1.26 12.97 -21.07
N LEU A 3 -0.79 12.34 -19.98
CA LEU A 3 -0.74 12.93 -18.64
C LEU A 3 0.26 14.09 -18.63
N LYS A 4 -0.19 15.31 -18.33
CA LYS A 4 0.67 16.42 -17.96
C LYS A 4 1.06 16.28 -16.48
N ALA A 5 2.34 16.04 -16.22
CA ALA A 5 2.90 16.09 -14.88
C ALA A 5 2.90 17.54 -14.38
N ALA A 6 2.26 17.81 -13.24
CA ALA A 6 2.35 19.08 -12.55
C ALA A 6 3.59 19.07 -11.65
N LEU A 7 4.53 19.98 -11.93
CA LEU A 7 5.67 20.32 -11.08
C LEU A 7 5.17 21.17 -9.90
N ILE A 8 5.29 20.66 -8.69
CA ILE A 8 5.16 21.47 -7.46
C ILE A 8 6.55 21.78 -6.96
N SER A 9 6.90 23.05 -6.96
CA SER A 9 8.12 23.62 -6.42
C SER A 9 8.01 23.82 -4.91
N GLY A 10 8.96 23.30 -4.14
CA GLY A 10 9.11 23.54 -2.70
C GLY A 10 10.52 23.29 -2.20
N ALA A 11 11.30 24.37 -2.15
CA ALA A 11 12.45 24.70 -1.30
C ALA A 11 13.54 23.65 -0.97
N GLY A 12 14.71 23.84 -1.59
CA GLY A 12 15.98 23.84 -0.85
C GLY A 12 16.71 22.52 -0.64
N VAL A 13 17.31 21.95 -1.71
CA VAL A 13 18.48 21.07 -1.58
C VAL A 13 19.48 21.45 -2.67
N SER A 14 20.75 21.62 -2.27
CA SER A 14 21.88 22.04 -3.08
C SER A 14 22.04 21.25 -4.37
N ALA A 15 22.25 21.98 -5.46
CA ALA A 15 22.46 21.47 -6.80
C ALA A 15 23.75 20.64 -6.92
N GLY A 16 23.59 19.32 -6.88
CA GLY A 16 24.51 18.41 -7.56
C GLY A 16 24.06 18.29 -9.01
N ALA A 17 24.95 18.44 -9.96
CA ALA A 17 24.71 18.56 -11.38
C ALA A 17 23.76 17.46 -11.90
N PHE A 18 22.48 17.81 -12.10
CA PHE A 18 21.57 17.03 -12.91
C PHE A 18 21.94 17.28 -14.37
N SER A 19 22.38 16.23 -15.07
CA SER A 19 22.43 16.23 -16.51
C SER A 19 21.04 16.57 -17.06
N THR A 20 21.00 17.48 -18.02
CA THR A 20 19.82 18.06 -18.64
C THR A 20 18.84 17.00 -19.18
N PRO A 21 17.53 17.34 -19.33
CA PRO A 21 16.50 16.43 -19.88
C PRO A 21 16.81 15.84 -21.27
N GLU A 22 17.81 16.38 -21.96
CA GLU A 22 18.25 15.86 -23.27
C GLU A 22 18.88 14.46 -23.22
N ALA A 23 19.40 14.01 -22.05
CA ALA A 23 19.92 12.64 -21.92
C ALA A 23 18.81 11.56 -21.90
N LEU A 24 17.55 11.95 -21.69
CA LEU A 24 16.36 11.06 -21.75
C LEU A 24 15.72 11.04 -23.15
N ALA A 25 16.17 11.86 -24.08
CA ALA A 25 15.54 12.05 -25.39
C ALA A 25 16.29 11.41 -26.56
N ALA A 26 17.43 10.76 -26.36
CA ALA A 26 18.02 9.95 -27.42
C ALA A 26 17.18 8.67 -27.57
N PRO A 27 16.63 8.36 -28.76
CA PRO A 27 15.99 7.08 -28.99
C PRO A 27 17.09 5.99 -29.03
N GLY A 28 17.53 5.59 -27.86
CA GLY A 28 18.26 4.35 -27.70
C GLY A 28 17.38 3.24 -28.25
N LYS A 29 17.98 2.29 -28.95
CA LYS A 29 17.30 1.12 -29.48
C LYS A 29 16.54 0.47 -28.33
N MET A 30 15.19 0.65 -28.26
CA MET A 30 14.37 0.07 -27.21
C MET A 30 14.61 -1.44 -27.15
N ILE A 31 15.04 -1.93 -26.01
CA ILE A 31 15.25 -3.37 -25.81
C ILE A 31 13.86 -4.00 -25.70
N ALA A 32 13.61 -5.07 -26.48
CA ALA A 32 12.34 -5.77 -26.42
C ALA A 32 12.18 -6.44 -25.05
N THR A 33 11.02 -6.28 -24.40
CA THR A 33 10.71 -6.91 -23.10
C THR A 33 10.32 -8.39 -23.24
N LYS A 34 10.04 -8.84 -24.47
CA LYS A 34 9.63 -10.22 -24.76
C LYS A 34 10.69 -11.23 -24.31
N GLY A 35 10.27 -12.17 -23.47
CA GLY A 35 11.11 -13.22 -22.92
C GLY A 35 11.95 -12.80 -21.71
N MET A 36 11.81 -11.56 -21.23
CA MET A 36 12.41 -11.15 -19.96
C MET A 36 11.76 -11.89 -18.80
N LYS A 37 12.57 -12.31 -17.83
CA LYS A 37 12.15 -13.00 -16.62
C LYS A 37 12.04 -12.00 -15.46
N ILE A 38 10.91 -12.00 -14.77
CA ILE A 38 10.63 -11.10 -13.65
C ILE A 38 10.34 -11.90 -12.40
N GLY A 39 11.04 -11.59 -11.32
CA GLY A 39 10.75 -12.16 -10.01
C GLY A 39 9.84 -11.21 -9.22
N VAL A 40 8.73 -11.70 -8.69
CA VAL A 40 7.83 -10.96 -7.80
C VAL A 40 7.78 -11.69 -6.47
N VAL A 41 8.24 -11.06 -5.38
CA VAL A 41 8.20 -11.59 -4.03
C VAL A 41 7.28 -10.71 -3.19
N LEU A 42 6.15 -11.24 -2.78
CA LEU A 42 5.17 -10.53 -1.96
C LEU A 42 5.25 -10.99 -0.50
N GLU A 43 4.88 -10.12 0.44
CA GLU A 43 4.96 -10.46 1.87
C GLU A 43 4.05 -11.64 2.22
N THR A 44 2.88 -11.72 1.59
CA THR A 44 1.94 -12.84 1.73
C THR A 44 0.92 -12.84 0.60
N LEU A 45 0.45 -14.03 0.19
CA LEU A 45 -0.69 -14.18 -0.73
C LEU A 45 -2.01 -14.51 0.01
N SER A 46 -1.99 -14.57 1.34
CA SER A 46 -3.21 -14.78 2.14
C SER A 46 -4.06 -13.51 2.31
N HIS A 47 -3.49 -12.33 2.03
CA HIS A 47 -4.22 -11.05 2.05
C HIS A 47 -4.83 -10.78 0.67
N PRO A 48 -6.15 -10.49 0.56
CA PRO A 48 -6.84 -10.36 -0.73
C PRO A 48 -6.19 -9.34 -1.68
N LEU A 49 -5.91 -8.12 -1.19
CA LEU A 49 -5.29 -7.08 -2.01
C LEU A 49 -3.89 -7.45 -2.49
N ILE A 50 -3.07 -8.07 -1.64
CA ILE A 50 -1.70 -8.46 -2.00
C ILE A 50 -1.72 -9.60 -3.02
N LYS A 51 -2.63 -10.57 -2.85
CA LYS A 51 -2.86 -11.61 -3.86
C LYS A 51 -3.25 -11.01 -5.20
N TYR A 52 -4.21 -10.07 -5.21
CA TYR A 52 -4.61 -9.34 -6.41
C TYR A 52 -3.41 -8.64 -7.09
N TRP A 53 -2.52 -8.01 -6.32
CA TRP A 53 -1.32 -7.39 -6.87
C TRP A 53 -0.37 -8.40 -7.53
N GLY A 54 -0.22 -9.59 -6.95
CA GLY A 54 0.56 -10.66 -7.56
C GLY A 54 -0.03 -11.13 -8.90
N ASP A 55 -1.33 -11.37 -8.92
CA ASP A 55 -2.07 -11.80 -10.11
C ASP A 55 -1.99 -10.70 -11.20
N GLU A 56 -2.10 -9.43 -10.81
CA GLU A 56 -2.05 -8.30 -11.72
C GLU A 56 -0.62 -8.07 -12.28
N CYS A 57 0.43 -8.22 -11.46
CA CYS A 57 1.81 -8.20 -11.96
C CYS A 57 2.03 -9.29 -13.02
N ALA A 58 1.53 -10.50 -12.77
CA ALA A 58 1.63 -11.60 -13.73
C ALA A 58 0.86 -11.30 -15.03
N ARG A 59 -0.37 -10.79 -14.93
CA ARG A 59 -1.21 -10.41 -16.06
C ARG A 59 -0.57 -9.30 -16.91
N GLN A 60 -0.05 -8.25 -16.27
CA GLN A 60 0.62 -7.13 -16.92
C GLN A 60 1.92 -7.59 -17.60
N GLY A 61 2.73 -8.39 -16.91
CA GLY A 61 3.96 -8.94 -17.48
C GLY A 61 3.69 -9.77 -18.73
N ALA A 62 2.65 -10.62 -18.71
CA ALA A 62 2.23 -11.36 -19.89
C ALA A 62 1.86 -10.42 -21.06
N GLY A 63 1.18 -9.29 -20.76
CA GLY A 63 0.88 -8.25 -21.75
C GLY A 63 2.12 -7.62 -22.39
N PHE A 64 3.23 -7.54 -21.66
CA PHE A 64 4.54 -7.10 -22.16
C PHE A 64 5.37 -8.23 -22.79
N GLY A 65 4.86 -9.48 -22.80
CA GLY A 65 5.60 -10.65 -23.27
C GLY A 65 6.69 -11.11 -22.31
N MET A 66 6.61 -10.74 -21.04
CA MET A 66 7.53 -11.14 -19.96
C MET A 66 7.07 -12.46 -19.34
N ASP A 67 8.03 -13.20 -18.75
CA ASP A 67 7.80 -14.38 -17.90
C ASP A 67 7.87 -13.94 -16.43
N VAL A 68 6.74 -13.90 -15.76
CA VAL A 68 6.61 -13.41 -14.38
C VAL A 68 6.39 -14.57 -13.42
N SER A 69 7.27 -14.71 -12.43
CA SER A 69 7.16 -15.68 -11.34
C SER A 69 6.79 -14.97 -10.04
N VAL A 70 5.60 -15.24 -9.51
CA VAL A 70 5.12 -14.68 -8.24
C VAL A 70 5.36 -15.67 -7.11
N GLN A 71 5.93 -15.20 -6.00
CA GLN A 71 6.28 -15.99 -4.82
C GLN A 71 5.61 -15.44 -3.56
N ASP A 72 5.05 -16.34 -2.75
CA ASP A 72 4.50 -16.05 -1.43
C ASP A 72 5.61 -16.03 -0.38
N GLY A 73 5.83 -14.89 0.25
CA GLY A 73 6.80 -14.71 1.33
C GLY A 73 6.33 -15.24 2.69
N GLU A 74 5.00 -15.50 2.84
CA GLU A 74 4.38 -16.00 4.09
C GLU A 74 4.75 -15.16 5.32
N ARG A 75 5.00 -13.86 5.14
CA ARG A 75 5.48 -12.94 6.18
C ARG A 75 6.76 -13.43 6.88
N ASN A 76 7.61 -14.15 6.15
CA ASN A 76 8.84 -14.76 6.64
C ASN A 76 10.06 -14.16 5.93
N VAL A 77 10.90 -13.45 6.69
CA VAL A 77 12.11 -12.77 6.18
C VAL A 77 13.09 -13.75 5.53
N GLN A 78 13.32 -14.91 6.15
CA GLN A 78 14.25 -15.92 5.63
C GLN A 78 13.74 -16.51 4.32
N LYS A 79 12.43 -16.74 4.22
CA LYS A 79 11.78 -17.23 2.99
C LYS A 79 11.93 -16.21 1.87
N GLN A 80 11.56 -14.94 2.13
CA GLN A 80 11.74 -13.88 1.13
C GLN A 80 13.20 -13.71 0.70
N THR A 81 14.15 -13.77 1.66
CA THR A 81 15.58 -13.74 1.36
C THR A 81 15.98 -14.86 0.39
N SER A 82 15.56 -16.11 0.68
CA SER A 82 15.85 -17.27 -0.19
C SER A 82 15.21 -17.12 -1.58
N GLN A 83 14.01 -16.56 -1.66
CA GLN A 83 13.31 -16.30 -2.93
C GLN A 83 14.05 -15.25 -3.78
N VAL A 84 14.49 -14.15 -3.16
CA VAL A 84 15.31 -13.12 -3.85
C VAL A 84 16.63 -13.74 -4.33
N GLU A 85 17.31 -14.54 -3.52
CA GLU A 85 18.55 -15.22 -3.90
C GLU A 85 18.35 -16.23 -5.04
N ALA A 86 17.23 -16.94 -5.06
CA ALA A 86 16.87 -17.82 -6.16
C ALA A 86 16.67 -17.04 -7.47
N PHE A 87 16.02 -15.88 -7.43
CA PHE A 87 15.86 -15.01 -8.60
C PHE A 87 17.21 -14.43 -9.08
N ILE A 88 18.12 -14.07 -8.16
CA ILE A 88 19.49 -13.68 -8.52
C ILE A 88 20.18 -14.82 -9.28
N SER A 89 20.08 -16.04 -8.76
CA SER A 89 20.70 -17.22 -9.38
C SER A 89 20.10 -17.58 -10.73
N GLN A 90 18.81 -17.31 -10.95
CA GLN A 90 18.11 -17.51 -12.21
C GLN A 90 18.41 -16.41 -13.24
N GLY A 91 19.08 -15.32 -12.83
CA GLY A 91 19.39 -14.18 -13.69
C GLY A 91 18.15 -13.48 -14.20
N VAL A 92 17.17 -13.22 -13.34
CA VAL A 92 15.98 -12.44 -13.71
C VAL A 92 16.36 -11.02 -14.12
N ASN A 93 15.54 -10.38 -14.93
CA ASN A 93 15.82 -9.04 -15.45
C ASN A 93 15.55 -7.93 -14.45
N PHE A 94 14.51 -8.08 -13.61
CA PHE A 94 14.29 -7.25 -12.41
C PHE A 94 13.47 -8.02 -11.36
N ILE A 95 13.49 -7.50 -10.14
CA ILE A 95 12.74 -8.04 -9.01
C ILE A 95 11.76 -6.99 -8.49
N VAL A 96 10.51 -7.39 -8.30
CA VAL A 96 9.50 -6.65 -7.52
C VAL A 96 9.47 -7.28 -6.13
N LEU A 97 9.64 -6.48 -5.07
CA LEU A 97 9.66 -6.95 -3.70
C LEU A 97 8.73 -6.15 -2.80
N GLN A 98 7.77 -6.81 -2.17
CA GLN A 98 7.07 -6.26 -1.01
C GLN A 98 7.72 -6.83 0.26
N ALA A 99 8.51 -6.02 0.94
CA ALA A 99 9.32 -6.50 2.06
C ALA A 99 8.50 -6.71 3.34
N THR A 100 8.57 -7.89 3.92
CA THR A 100 7.99 -8.18 5.25
C THR A 100 8.69 -7.38 6.36
N ASP A 101 10.00 -7.16 6.23
CA ASP A 101 10.82 -6.38 7.16
C ASP A 101 11.86 -5.58 6.39
N ALA A 102 11.86 -4.27 6.59
CA ALA A 102 12.71 -3.33 5.84
C ALA A 102 14.20 -3.55 6.08
N ALA A 103 14.61 -3.85 7.31
CA ALA A 103 16.00 -4.08 7.69
C ALA A 103 16.45 -5.48 7.28
N GLY A 104 15.62 -6.49 7.56
CA GLY A 104 15.93 -7.89 7.31
C GLY A 104 16.10 -8.26 5.84
N LEU A 105 15.34 -7.60 4.94
CA LEU A 105 15.45 -7.82 3.49
C LEU A 105 16.54 -6.97 2.82
N SER A 106 17.03 -5.92 3.49
CA SER A 106 18.05 -5.03 2.94
C SER A 106 19.32 -5.73 2.42
N PRO A 107 19.88 -6.77 3.08
CA PRO A 107 21.04 -7.49 2.55
C PRO A 107 20.75 -8.20 1.22
N ALA A 108 19.59 -8.86 1.10
CA ALA A 108 19.20 -9.56 -0.12
C ALA A 108 18.97 -8.60 -1.29
N VAL A 109 18.33 -7.46 -1.03
CA VAL A 109 18.14 -6.38 -2.01
C VAL A 109 19.48 -5.82 -2.48
N LYS A 110 20.37 -5.48 -1.53
CA LYS A 110 21.72 -5.02 -1.87
C LYS A 110 22.49 -6.02 -2.74
N LYS A 111 22.35 -7.32 -2.46
CA LYS A 111 22.96 -8.39 -3.26
C LYS A 111 22.40 -8.43 -4.69
N ALA A 112 21.08 -8.29 -4.87
CA ALA A 112 20.44 -8.23 -6.19
C ALA A 112 20.98 -7.04 -7.01
N GLU A 113 20.96 -5.84 -6.41
CA GLU A 113 21.46 -4.61 -7.02
C GLU A 113 22.94 -4.71 -7.42
N GLN A 114 23.79 -5.29 -6.56
CA GLN A 114 25.21 -5.54 -6.85
C GLN A 114 25.44 -6.54 -7.99
N ASN A 115 24.49 -7.45 -8.22
CA ASN A 115 24.52 -8.38 -9.37
C ASN A 115 23.91 -7.74 -10.63
N GLY A 116 23.62 -6.44 -10.62
CA GLY A 116 23.06 -5.71 -11.77
C GLY A 116 21.59 -5.95 -12.00
N ILE A 117 20.88 -6.58 -11.04
CA ILE A 117 19.44 -6.84 -11.11
C ILE A 117 18.70 -5.71 -10.36
N PRO A 118 17.96 -4.84 -11.07
CA PRO A 118 17.18 -3.79 -10.44
C PRO A 118 16.11 -4.35 -9.50
N VAL A 119 15.94 -3.73 -8.33
CA VAL A 119 14.86 -4.05 -7.40
C VAL A 119 13.92 -2.85 -7.33
N ILE A 120 12.64 -3.09 -7.58
CA ILE A 120 11.58 -2.12 -7.34
C ILE A 120 10.79 -2.63 -6.15
N THR A 121 10.82 -1.89 -5.03
CA THR A 121 9.99 -2.26 -3.89
C THR A 121 8.55 -1.82 -4.10
N LEU A 122 7.61 -2.67 -3.69
CA LEU A 122 6.17 -2.48 -3.84
C LEU A 122 5.55 -2.28 -2.47
N ASN A 123 4.97 -1.13 -2.23
CA ASN A 123 4.18 -0.74 -1.06
C ASN A 123 4.90 -0.79 0.31
N GLN A 124 5.72 -1.80 0.54
CA GLN A 124 6.60 -1.91 1.70
C GLN A 124 8.05 -1.79 1.23
N ASP A 125 8.71 -0.75 1.73
CA ASP A 125 10.07 -0.40 1.32
C ASP A 125 11.14 -1.13 2.14
N VAL A 126 12.39 -1.05 1.70
CA VAL A 126 13.57 -1.54 2.43
C VAL A 126 14.47 -0.37 2.84
N ALA A 127 15.33 -0.60 3.84
CA ALA A 127 16.27 0.42 4.29
C ALA A 127 17.49 0.58 3.34
N ALA A 128 17.82 -0.45 2.56
CA ALA A 128 18.94 -0.41 1.61
C ALA A 128 18.60 0.45 0.39
N ALA A 129 19.59 1.17 -0.14
CA ALA A 129 19.46 1.81 -1.44
C ALA A 129 19.20 0.76 -2.53
N HIS A 130 18.22 1.02 -3.39
CA HIS A 130 17.77 0.17 -4.47
C HIS A 130 17.17 0.99 -5.61
N THR A 131 16.82 0.33 -6.71
CA THR A 131 16.46 1.01 -7.96
C THR A 131 15.21 1.89 -7.84
N GLY A 132 14.15 1.44 -7.16
CA GLY A 132 12.95 2.26 -7.05
C GLY A 132 11.90 1.73 -6.08
N PHE A 133 10.97 2.60 -5.71
CA PHE A 133 9.82 2.30 -4.87
C PHE A 133 8.53 2.75 -5.56
N VAL A 134 7.50 1.91 -5.47
CA VAL A 134 6.13 2.26 -5.85
C VAL A 134 5.20 1.83 -4.72
N GLY A 135 4.44 2.77 -4.18
CA GLY A 135 3.53 2.44 -3.07
C GLY A 135 2.40 3.43 -2.89
N MET A 136 1.63 3.22 -1.86
CA MET A 136 0.52 4.08 -1.46
C MET A 136 1.02 5.24 -0.58
N GLY A 137 0.34 6.39 -0.65
CA GLY A 137 0.56 7.51 0.25
C GLY A 137 -0.01 7.25 1.65
N HIS A 138 0.60 6.34 2.40
CA HIS A 138 0.09 5.87 3.70
C HIS A 138 -0.14 6.97 4.72
N TYR A 139 0.76 7.96 4.80
CA TYR A 139 0.57 9.11 5.69
C TYR A 139 -0.71 9.88 5.33
N THR A 140 -0.89 10.16 4.04
CA THR A 140 -2.09 10.86 3.53
C THR A 140 -3.36 10.05 3.78
N MET A 141 -3.29 8.71 3.69
CA MET A 141 -4.43 7.84 4.05
C MET A 141 -4.86 8.06 5.50
N GLY A 142 -3.91 8.08 6.44
CA GLY A 142 -4.20 8.33 7.85
C GLY A 142 -4.84 9.70 8.07
N VAL A 143 -4.29 10.75 7.44
CA VAL A 143 -4.87 12.11 7.47
C VAL A 143 -6.32 12.10 6.95
N GLN A 144 -6.57 11.50 5.80
CA GLN A 144 -7.89 11.46 5.18
C GLN A 144 -8.93 10.72 6.04
N VAL A 145 -8.54 9.62 6.69
CA VAL A 145 -9.44 8.91 7.61
C VAL A 145 -9.80 9.78 8.82
N ALA A 146 -8.83 10.47 9.42
CA ALA A 146 -9.12 11.36 10.55
C ALA A 146 -10.05 12.52 10.14
N GLN A 147 -9.84 13.11 8.96
CA GLN A 147 -10.71 14.14 8.39
C GLN A 147 -12.13 13.63 8.15
N GLY A 148 -12.28 12.45 7.55
CA GLY A 148 -13.59 11.86 7.31
C GLY A 148 -14.36 11.53 8.58
N ILE A 149 -13.65 11.04 9.63
CA ILE A 149 -14.25 10.82 10.95
C ILE A 149 -14.67 12.16 11.58
N ALA A 150 -13.80 13.18 11.54
CA ALA A 150 -14.08 14.50 12.08
C ALA A 150 -15.31 15.14 11.41
N GLU A 151 -15.38 15.07 10.08
CA GLU A 151 -16.53 15.57 9.31
C GLU A 151 -17.84 14.88 9.72
N GLN A 152 -17.82 13.55 9.85
CA GLN A 152 -19.03 12.78 10.18
C GLN A 152 -19.48 12.90 11.64
N LEU A 153 -18.55 13.21 12.57
CA LEU A 153 -18.86 13.33 14.00
C LEU A 153 -19.02 14.79 14.47
N GLY A 154 -18.76 15.79 13.63
CA GLY A 154 -18.77 17.19 14.03
C GLY A 154 -17.67 17.50 15.07
N ASP A 155 -16.48 16.98 14.86
CA ASP A 155 -15.28 17.20 15.67
C ASP A 155 -15.37 16.77 17.15
N LYS A 156 -16.30 15.88 17.51
CA LYS A 156 -16.46 15.38 18.87
C LYS A 156 -16.86 13.92 18.90
N GLY A 157 -16.08 13.11 19.64
CA GLY A 157 -16.43 11.69 19.80
C GLY A 157 -15.29 10.83 20.33
N LYS A 158 -15.62 9.58 20.65
CA LYS A 158 -14.71 8.55 21.11
C LYS A 158 -14.36 7.61 19.97
N ILE A 159 -13.07 7.47 19.71
CA ILE A 159 -12.54 6.68 18.59
C ILE A 159 -11.83 5.44 19.13
N VAL A 160 -12.09 4.31 18.50
CA VAL A 160 -11.28 3.09 18.64
C VAL A 160 -10.36 2.97 17.43
N VAL A 161 -9.10 2.64 17.65
CA VAL A 161 -8.13 2.33 16.60
C VAL A 161 -7.78 0.85 16.66
N ILE A 162 -7.84 0.18 15.50
CA ILE A 162 -7.41 -1.21 15.36
C ILE A 162 -6.20 -1.21 14.42
N GLU A 163 -5.00 -1.34 15.04
CA GLU A 163 -3.72 -1.24 14.33
C GLU A 163 -3.37 -2.50 13.55
N GLY A 164 -2.53 -2.29 12.53
CA GLY A 164 -1.92 -3.36 11.76
C GLY A 164 -0.77 -4.07 12.47
N VAL A 165 0.16 -4.63 11.68
CA VAL A 165 1.40 -5.20 12.20
C VAL A 165 2.32 -4.06 12.64
N GLN A 166 2.69 -4.08 13.91
CA GLN A 166 3.60 -3.08 14.47
C GLN A 166 4.97 -3.15 13.76
N GLY A 167 5.58 -2.00 13.54
CA GLY A 167 6.87 -1.88 12.86
C GLY A 167 6.81 -1.84 11.34
N THR A 168 5.65 -2.15 10.72
CA THR A 168 5.49 -2.00 9.27
C THR A 168 5.34 -0.53 8.86
N GLY A 169 5.88 -0.17 7.70
CA GLY A 169 5.80 1.19 7.15
C GLY A 169 4.36 1.67 6.99
N ALA A 170 3.46 0.81 6.52
CA ALA A 170 2.04 1.13 6.37
C ALA A 170 1.39 1.50 7.71
N ASN A 171 1.60 0.68 8.77
CA ASN A 171 1.03 0.98 10.10
C ASN A 171 1.61 2.27 10.67
N ILE A 172 2.93 2.42 10.66
CA ILE A 172 3.62 3.60 11.20
C ILE A 172 3.13 4.88 10.52
N GLN A 173 3.09 4.91 9.20
CA GLN A 173 2.76 6.12 8.44
C GLN A 173 1.26 6.46 8.52
N ARG A 174 0.36 5.47 8.43
CA ARG A 174 -1.08 5.69 8.60
C ARG A 174 -1.40 6.23 9.99
N MET A 175 -0.80 5.65 11.03
CA MET A 175 -0.95 6.12 12.40
C MET A 175 -0.35 7.52 12.61
N ALA A 176 0.78 7.82 12.00
CA ALA A 176 1.37 9.16 12.08
C ALA A 176 0.44 10.21 11.45
N GLY A 177 -0.04 9.97 10.23
CA GLY A 177 -0.97 10.88 9.55
C GLY A 177 -2.29 11.06 10.31
N PHE A 178 -2.87 9.95 10.83
CA PHE A 178 -4.07 9.97 11.63
C PHE A 178 -3.89 10.79 12.93
N ASN A 179 -2.83 10.53 13.67
CA ASN A 179 -2.56 11.24 14.93
C ASN A 179 -2.22 12.72 14.70
N ASP A 180 -1.51 13.07 13.62
CA ASP A 180 -1.20 14.46 13.30
C ASP A 180 -2.45 15.25 12.93
N GLU A 181 -3.39 14.65 12.20
CA GLU A 181 -4.66 15.28 11.90
C GLU A 181 -5.56 15.42 13.13
N LEU A 182 -5.63 14.40 13.99
CA LEU A 182 -6.42 14.46 15.23
C LEU A 182 -6.01 15.61 16.16
N LYS A 183 -4.78 16.09 16.13
CA LYS A 183 -4.34 17.27 16.90
C LYS A 183 -5.14 18.54 16.56
N LYS A 184 -5.73 18.60 15.37
CA LYS A 184 -6.58 19.71 14.92
C LYS A 184 -8.02 19.57 15.40
N HIS A 185 -8.39 18.38 15.91
CA HIS A 185 -9.74 17.99 16.34
C HIS A 185 -9.76 17.58 17.83
N PRO A 186 -9.51 18.50 18.78
CA PRO A 186 -9.30 18.17 20.19
C PRO A 186 -10.51 17.53 20.90
N GLY A 187 -11.69 17.58 20.30
CA GLY A 187 -12.89 16.90 20.80
C GLY A 187 -12.99 15.43 20.39
N LEU A 188 -12.12 14.95 19.50
CA LEU A 188 -11.99 13.55 19.11
C LEU A 188 -10.94 12.86 19.98
N VAL A 189 -11.34 11.83 20.72
CA VAL A 189 -10.46 11.15 21.68
C VAL A 189 -10.34 9.67 21.36
N VAL A 190 -9.11 9.18 21.23
CA VAL A 190 -8.85 7.74 21.09
C VAL A 190 -8.98 7.09 22.49
N VAL A 191 -9.99 6.22 22.64
CA VAL A 191 -10.32 5.56 23.91
C VAL A 191 -9.80 4.12 23.99
N ALA A 192 -9.47 3.52 22.86
CA ALA A 192 -8.82 2.21 22.78
C ALA A 192 -7.97 2.12 21.50
N ASN A 193 -6.83 1.44 21.62
CA ASN A 193 -5.93 1.16 20.52
C ASN A 193 -5.34 -0.24 20.73
N GLN A 194 -5.61 -1.16 19.78
CA GLN A 194 -5.12 -2.54 19.82
C GLN A 194 -4.76 -3.03 18.43
N SER A 195 -3.74 -3.88 18.31
CA SER A 195 -3.33 -4.46 17.03
C SER A 195 -4.15 -5.72 16.70
N ALA A 196 -4.57 -5.81 15.43
CA ALA A 196 -5.16 -7.01 14.82
C ALA A 196 -4.37 -7.49 13.58
N ALA A 197 -3.15 -6.96 13.40
CA ALA A 197 -2.15 -7.45 12.44
C ALA A 197 -2.65 -7.53 10.98
N PHE A 198 -3.49 -6.58 10.53
CA PHE A 198 -4.10 -6.51 9.21
C PHE A 198 -5.00 -7.72 8.86
N ASP A 199 -5.58 -8.37 9.86
CA ASP A 199 -6.40 -9.57 9.70
C ASP A 199 -7.87 -9.30 10.07
N ARG A 200 -8.81 -9.69 9.20
CA ARG A 200 -10.25 -9.44 9.38
C ARG A 200 -10.80 -10.13 10.62
N LYS A 201 -10.45 -11.40 10.82
CA LYS A 201 -10.93 -12.15 11.98
C LYS A 201 -10.40 -11.58 13.29
N LYS A 202 -9.11 -11.25 13.32
CA LYS A 202 -8.53 -10.61 14.52
C LYS A 202 -9.14 -9.24 14.76
N GLY A 203 -9.42 -8.45 13.70
CA GLY A 203 -10.13 -7.17 13.80
C GLY A 203 -11.49 -7.33 14.45
N HIS A 204 -12.25 -8.35 14.03
CA HIS A 204 -13.51 -8.74 14.66
C HIS A 204 -13.34 -9.08 16.16
N ASP A 205 -12.44 -10.02 16.47
CA ASP A 205 -12.27 -10.53 17.84
C ASP A 205 -11.78 -9.43 18.81
N VAL A 206 -10.84 -8.59 18.34
CA VAL A 206 -10.35 -7.43 19.10
C VAL A 206 -11.49 -6.43 19.37
N PHE A 207 -12.26 -6.09 18.35
CA PHE A 207 -13.34 -5.12 18.50
C PHE A 207 -14.48 -5.68 19.37
N GLN A 208 -14.82 -6.96 19.26
CA GLN A 208 -15.77 -7.64 20.14
C GLN A 208 -15.35 -7.51 21.61
N THR A 209 -14.07 -7.65 21.91
CA THR A 209 -13.53 -7.46 23.27
C THR A 209 -13.65 -5.99 23.70
N ILE A 210 -13.31 -5.04 22.83
CA ILE A 210 -13.40 -3.61 23.13
C ILE A 210 -14.85 -3.19 23.41
N LEU A 211 -15.83 -3.73 22.67
CA LEU A 211 -17.25 -3.45 22.88
C LEU A 211 -17.76 -3.80 24.28
N GLN A 212 -17.14 -4.78 24.95
CA GLN A 212 -17.52 -5.17 26.33
C GLN A 212 -17.04 -4.14 27.36
N GLY A 213 -15.89 -3.50 27.12
CA GLY A 213 -15.29 -2.54 28.05
C GLY A 213 -15.59 -1.07 27.74
N GLN A 214 -16.08 -0.76 26.52
CA GLN A 214 -16.32 0.60 26.05
C GLN A 214 -17.81 0.81 25.72
N PRO A 215 -18.60 1.37 26.64
CA PRO A 215 -20.04 1.59 26.42
C PRO A 215 -20.33 2.64 25.36
N GLU A 216 -19.41 3.57 25.15
CA GLU A 216 -19.56 4.66 24.19
C GLU A 216 -18.40 4.66 23.19
N ILE A 217 -18.71 4.40 21.92
CA ILE A 217 -17.80 4.44 20.79
C ILE A 217 -18.54 5.18 19.67
N ASN A 218 -17.92 6.19 19.05
CA ASN A 218 -18.52 6.97 17.98
C ASN A 218 -17.88 6.67 16.62
N ALA A 219 -16.59 6.28 16.61
CA ALA A 219 -15.93 5.83 15.39
C ALA A 219 -14.91 4.73 15.64
N VAL A 220 -14.61 3.98 14.57
CA VAL A 220 -13.53 2.98 14.50
C VAL A 220 -12.68 3.28 13.28
N PHE A 221 -11.38 3.41 13.50
CA PHE A 221 -10.38 3.36 12.44
C PHE A 221 -9.74 1.97 12.45
N GLY A 222 -10.12 1.11 11.51
CA GLY A 222 -9.30 -0.02 11.11
C GLY A 222 -8.16 0.50 10.23
N VAL A 223 -6.91 0.30 10.65
CA VAL A 223 -5.76 0.84 9.92
C VAL A 223 -5.64 0.22 8.51
N ASN A 224 -6.43 -0.82 8.23
CA ASN A 224 -6.75 -1.30 6.88
C ASN A 224 -8.23 -1.69 6.76
N ASP A 225 -8.65 -2.01 5.54
CA ASP A 225 -10.03 -2.38 5.21
C ASP A 225 -10.48 -3.67 5.90
N GLU A 226 -9.61 -4.68 5.92
CA GLU A 226 -9.90 -5.98 6.53
C GLU A 226 -10.28 -5.84 8.01
N MET A 227 -9.51 -5.07 8.78
CA MET A 227 -9.80 -4.86 10.20
C MET A 227 -11.05 -4.00 10.42
N ALA A 228 -11.29 -2.98 9.55
CA ALA A 228 -12.49 -2.16 9.62
C ALA A 228 -13.76 -2.99 9.36
N LEU A 229 -13.72 -3.86 8.35
CA LEU A 229 -14.81 -4.78 8.02
C LEU A 229 -15.08 -5.80 9.15
N GLY A 230 -14.00 -6.36 9.71
CA GLY A 230 -14.11 -7.26 10.87
C GLY A 230 -14.76 -6.58 12.07
N ALA A 231 -14.32 -5.38 12.41
CA ALA A 231 -14.88 -4.60 13.51
C ALA A 231 -16.36 -4.24 13.27
N ALA A 232 -16.71 -3.83 12.05
CA ALA A 232 -18.08 -3.52 11.70
C ALA A 232 -19.00 -4.74 11.83
N GLN A 233 -18.52 -5.92 11.43
CA GLN A 233 -19.25 -7.17 11.60
C GLN A 233 -19.47 -7.51 13.09
N ALA A 234 -18.45 -7.37 13.95
CA ALA A 234 -18.60 -7.55 15.40
C ALA A 234 -19.62 -6.58 16.01
N ALA A 235 -19.68 -5.34 15.50
CA ALA A 235 -20.70 -4.37 15.93
C ALA A 235 -22.12 -4.78 15.51
N VAL A 236 -22.29 -5.38 14.32
CA VAL A 236 -23.58 -5.93 13.88
C VAL A 236 -24.03 -7.05 14.81
N GLU A 237 -23.15 -8.00 15.09
CA GLU A 237 -23.45 -9.15 15.98
C GLU A 237 -23.79 -8.73 17.41
N ALA A 238 -23.16 -7.64 17.90
CA ALA A 238 -23.44 -7.04 19.18
C ALA A 238 -24.69 -6.12 19.19
N ASN A 239 -25.40 -5.94 18.06
CA ASN A 239 -26.47 -4.97 17.86
C ASN A 239 -26.04 -3.52 18.18
N ARG A 240 -24.79 -3.18 17.94
CA ARG A 240 -24.19 -1.85 18.20
C ARG A 240 -23.66 -1.15 16.95
N ARG A 241 -24.03 -1.61 15.72
CA ARG A 241 -23.58 -0.99 14.47
C ARG A 241 -24.07 0.47 14.34
N GLN A 242 -25.29 0.76 14.78
CA GLN A 242 -25.86 2.09 14.66
C GLN A 242 -25.13 3.10 15.58
N GLY A 243 -24.83 4.27 15.04
CA GLY A 243 -24.15 5.33 15.76
C GLY A 243 -22.64 5.25 15.81
N ILE A 244 -22.03 4.15 15.31
CA ILE A 244 -20.58 4.02 15.19
C ILE A 244 -20.19 4.17 13.72
N ARG A 245 -19.21 5.04 13.41
CA ARG A 245 -18.64 5.21 12.07
C ARG A 245 -17.43 4.30 11.88
N PHE A 246 -17.41 3.51 10.81
CA PHE A 246 -16.31 2.59 10.51
C PHE A 246 -15.54 3.05 9.28
N TRP A 247 -14.26 3.27 9.46
CA TRP A 247 -13.35 3.73 8.42
C TRP A 247 -12.17 2.76 8.24
N GLY A 248 -11.80 2.55 6.97
CA GLY A 248 -10.64 1.74 6.57
C GLY A 248 -9.64 2.52 5.74
N ALA A 249 -8.61 1.83 5.30
CA ALA A 249 -7.62 2.33 4.36
C ALA A 249 -7.10 1.14 3.53
N ASP A 250 -7.20 1.22 2.24
CA ASP A 250 -6.65 0.43 1.13
C ASP A 250 -7.50 0.62 -0.14
N GLY A 251 -8.83 0.44 -0.05
CA GLY A 251 -9.74 0.51 -1.19
C GLY A 251 -10.08 -0.86 -1.77
N GLU A 252 -10.27 -1.86 -0.92
CA GLU A 252 -10.65 -3.21 -1.34
C GLU A 252 -12.10 -3.30 -1.80
N LEU A 253 -12.41 -4.28 -2.67
CA LEU A 253 -13.75 -4.50 -3.21
C LEU A 253 -14.80 -4.71 -2.11
N ASP A 254 -14.47 -5.47 -1.07
CA ASP A 254 -15.40 -5.72 0.04
C ASP A 254 -15.67 -4.45 0.87
N MET A 255 -14.70 -3.54 0.96
CA MET A 255 -14.90 -2.25 1.60
C MET A 255 -15.89 -1.39 0.81
N PHE A 256 -15.78 -1.37 -0.53
CA PHE A 256 -16.74 -0.67 -1.40
C PHE A 256 -18.15 -1.28 -1.28
N LYS A 257 -18.27 -2.60 -1.27
CA LYS A 257 -19.56 -3.29 -1.00
C LYS A 257 -20.09 -2.93 0.39
N GLY A 258 -19.20 -2.86 1.39
CA GLY A 258 -19.54 -2.48 2.75
C GLY A 258 -20.07 -1.04 2.85
N ILE A 259 -19.48 -0.09 2.14
CA ILE A 259 -19.98 1.30 2.05
C ILE A 259 -21.35 1.30 1.38
N LYS A 260 -21.51 0.60 0.27
CA LYS A 260 -22.78 0.53 -0.48
C LYS A 260 -23.92 -0.07 0.33
N SER A 261 -23.62 -1.07 1.18
CA SER A 261 -24.61 -1.71 2.05
C SER A 261 -24.84 -0.98 3.38
N GLY A 262 -24.03 0.03 3.72
CA GLY A 262 -24.08 0.72 5.00
C GLY A 262 -23.41 -0.05 6.15
N LEU A 263 -22.63 -1.10 5.86
CA LEU A 263 -21.85 -1.82 6.87
C LEU A 263 -20.70 -0.97 7.41
N VAL A 264 -20.04 -0.20 6.54
CA VAL A 264 -18.95 0.74 6.88
C VAL A 264 -19.26 2.11 6.28
N ASP A 265 -18.57 3.16 6.72
CA ASP A 265 -18.93 4.53 6.41
C ASP A 265 -17.96 5.23 5.46
N GLY A 266 -16.72 4.79 5.40
CA GLY A 266 -15.74 5.38 4.50
C GLY A 266 -14.40 4.66 4.44
N VAL A 267 -13.63 5.00 3.42
CA VAL A 267 -12.28 4.49 3.20
C VAL A 267 -11.40 5.55 2.55
N SER A 268 -10.14 5.58 2.95
CA SER A 268 -9.10 6.21 2.15
C SER A 268 -8.54 5.16 1.20
N ALA A 269 -8.82 5.29 -0.10
CA ALA A 269 -8.62 4.27 -1.11
C ALA A 269 -7.51 4.63 -2.09
N ILE A 270 -6.91 3.61 -2.69
CA ILE A 270 -6.18 3.68 -3.96
C ILE A 270 -6.85 2.71 -4.92
N ALA A 271 -6.89 3.04 -6.21
CA ALA A 271 -7.33 2.07 -7.20
C ALA A 271 -6.46 0.81 -7.11
N ALA A 272 -7.08 -0.35 -6.90
CA ALA A 272 -6.36 -1.58 -6.54
C ALA A 272 -5.27 -1.97 -7.56
N ASN A 273 -5.50 -1.69 -8.86
CA ASN A 273 -4.55 -1.95 -9.94
C ASN A 273 -3.45 -0.88 -10.04
N ALA A 274 -3.58 0.28 -9.41
CA ALA A 274 -2.65 1.41 -9.65
C ALA A 274 -1.22 1.10 -9.20
N VAL A 275 -1.04 0.35 -8.11
CA VAL A 275 0.29 -0.03 -7.61
C VAL A 275 0.97 -1.05 -8.54
N PRO A 276 0.36 -2.21 -8.86
CA PRO A 276 0.97 -3.18 -9.78
C PRO A 276 1.14 -2.62 -11.20
N ASP A 277 0.19 -1.83 -11.71
CA ASP A 277 0.32 -1.18 -13.02
C ASP A 277 1.54 -0.26 -13.04
N THR A 278 1.72 0.54 -12.01
CA THR A 278 2.85 1.49 -11.93
C THR A 278 4.18 0.76 -11.81
N VAL A 279 4.27 -0.28 -10.97
CA VAL A 279 5.53 -1.02 -10.78
C VAL A 279 5.93 -1.78 -12.04
N MET A 280 4.98 -2.40 -12.74
CA MET A 280 5.27 -3.16 -13.97
C MET A 280 5.60 -2.24 -15.15
N ASN A 281 4.91 -1.09 -15.27
CA ASN A 281 5.24 -0.08 -16.27
C ASN A 281 6.62 0.54 -16.01
N LEU A 282 6.95 0.87 -14.76
CA LEU A 282 8.26 1.39 -14.37
C LEU A 282 9.36 0.34 -14.68
N GLY A 283 9.18 -0.91 -14.26
CA GLY A 283 10.11 -2.00 -14.54
C GLY A 283 10.32 -2.22 -16.05
N SER A 284 9.23 -2.25 -16.81
CA SER A 284 9.29 -2.37 -18.28
C SER A 284 10.09 -1.21 -18.90
N TRP A 285 9.82 0.03 -18.46
CA TRP A 285 10.54 1.21 -18.96
C TRP A 285 12.04 1.16 -18.59
N LEU A 286 12.37 0.83 -17.34
CA LEU A 286 13.76 0.69 -16.88
C LEU A 286 14.53 -0.35 -17.72
N MET A 287 13.90 -1.49 -18.00
CA MET A 287 14.52 -2.55 -18.82
C MET A 287 14.75 -2.08 -20.26
N THR A 288 13.76 -1.43 -20.87
CA THR A 288 13.91 -0.91 -22.25
C THR A 288 14.94 0.22 -22.35
N ALA A 289 15.11 0.99 -21.26
CA ALA A 289 16.15 2.01 -21.14
C ALA A 289 17.54 1.44 -20.81
N GLY A 290 17.66 0.12 -20.57
CA GLY A 290 18.93 -0.52 -20.23
C GLY A 290 19.44 -0.22 -18.81
N VAL A 291 18.53 0.17 -17.91
CA VAL A 291 18.86 0.41 -16.50
C VAL A 291 19.24 -0.90 -15.82
N LYS A 292 20.32 -0.86 -15.05
CA LYS A 292 20.81 -2.00 -14.26
C LYS A 292 20.73 -1.67 -12.78
N GLY A 293 20.83 -2.70 -11.93
CA GLY A 293 20.94 -2.55 -10.49
C GLY A 293 22.02 -1.55 -10.08
N GLY A 294 21.79 -0.87 -8.96
CA GLY A 294 22.65 0.20 -8.47
C GLY A 294 22.33 1.60 -9.02
N MET A 295 21.38 1.73 -9.95
CA MET A 295 20.90 3.02 -10.47
C MET A 295 19.57 3.36 -9.79
N TYR A 296 19.48 4.51 -9.15
CA TYR A 296 18.24 4.94 -8.50
C TYR A 296 17.29 5.61 -9.50
N ALA A 297 16.10 5.05 -9.66
CA ALA A 297 15.07 5.57 -10.56
C ALA A 297 14.05 6.47 -9.84
N GLY A 298 13.91 6.35 -8.52
CA GLY A 298 13.06 7.23 -7.74
C GLY A 298 12.01 6.51 -6.90
N LYS A 299 11.21 7.32 -6.21
CA LYS A 299 10.09 6.90 -5.38
C LYS A 299 8.79 7.46 -5.93
N VAL A 300 7.80 6.57 -6.12
CA VAL A 300 6.45 6.93 -6.56
C VAL A 300 5.48 6.58 -5.45
N GLU A 301 4.88 7.59 -4.84
CA GLU A 301 3.76 7.43 -3.92
C GLU A 301 2.46 7.84 -4.61
N LEU A 302 1.55 6.89 -4.73
CA LEU A 302 0.26 7.11 -5.36
C LEU A 302 -0.68 7.83 -4.38
N PRO A 303 -1.30 8.94 -4.79
CA PRO A 303 -2.18 9.71 -3.92
C PRO A 303 -3.49 8.95 -3.66
N PRO A 304 -3.90 8.80 -2.38
CA PRO A 304 -5.18 8.21 -2.06
C PRO A 304 -6.33 9.20 -2.24
N TYR A 305 -7.57 8.67 -2.31
CA TYR A 305 -8.79 9.44 -2.37
C TYR A 305 -9.85 8.88 -1.40
N ILE A 306 -10.71 9.76 -0.90
CA ILE A 306 -11.78 9.37 0.03
C ILE A 306 -12.95 8.79 -0.74
N VAL A 307 -13.49 7.67 -0.25
CA VAL A 307 -14.73 7.05 -0.72
C VAL A 307 -15.70 6.91 0.46
N THR A 308 -16.91 7.39 0.26
CA THR A 308 -18.05 7.29 1.19
C THR A 308 -19.32 7.01 0.40
N SER A 309 -20.44 6.86 1.08
CA SER A 309 -21.76 6.73 0.40
C SER A 309 -22.09 7.91 -0.50
N ALA A 310 -21.50 9.08 -0.28
CA ALA A 310 -21.74 10.28 -1.07
C ALA A 310 -21.15 10.22 -2.49
N ASN A 311 -20.06 9.47 -2.69
CA ASN A 311 -19.34 9.43 -3.96
C ASN A 311 -19.05 8.02 -4.51
N ILE A 312 -19.48 6.97 -3.83
CA ILE A 312 -19.21 5.55 -4.20
C ILE A 312 -19.64 5.20 -5.63
N ASP A 313 -20.70 5.84 -6.14
CA ASP A 313 -21.22 5.59 -7.49
C ASP A 313 -20.43 6.36 -8.59
N SER A 314 -19.58 7.30 -8.22
CA SER A 314 -18.79 8.13 -9.14
C SER A 314 -17.31 7.76 -9.20
N VAL A 315 -16.85 6.86 -8.32
CA VAL A 315 -15.46 6.40 -8.29
C VAL A 315 -15.31 5.04 -8.98
N PRO A 316 -14.13 4.73 -9.57
CA PRO A 316 -13.88 3.41 -10.12
C PRO A 316 -13.93 2.34 -9.01
N TRP A 317 -14.69 1.28 -9.23
CA TRP A 317 -14.70 0.15 -8.33
C TRP A 317 -13.48 -0.74 -8.56
N PRO A 318 -12.88 -1.31 -7.49
CA PRO A 318 -11.83 -2.32 -7.62
C PRO A 318 -12.34 -3.51 -8.46
N ALA A 319 -11.46 -4.08 -9.26
CA ALA A 319 -11.75 -5.33 -9.95
C ALA A 319 -11.97 -6.46 -8.94
N ALA A 320 -12.84 -7.42 -9.29
CA ALA A 320 -13.17 -8.57 -8.46
C ALA A 320 -12.05 -9.61 -8.48
#